data_3b5c34d2a77d0d59e67bfe1ddcf12b4f
#
_entry.id   3b5c34d2a77d0d59e67bfe1ddcf12b4f
#
_cell.length_a   1.000
_cell.length_b   1.000
_cell.length_c   1.000
_cell.angle_alpha   90.00
_cell.angle_beta   90.00
_cell.angle_gamma   90.00
#
_symmetry.space_group_name_H-M   'P 1'
#
loop_
_entity.id
_entity.type
_entity.pdbx_description
1 polymer ?
#
loop_
_entity_poly.entity_id
_entity_poly.type
_entity_poly.pdbx_seq_one_letter_code
_entity_poly.pdbx_strand_id
1 'polypeptide(L)'
;MKTIITIIRAAIGWHFLYEGCIKLFAEEWSSASYLNNTYGFLSGFYHWLAASPGRLAVIDFLNVWGLILIGLALFVGLYARWASLAGALLLVLYYFAYPPFGITLLTGDGSMYIINTLAIEAAMLVFFFCYREKGYGLDDAVQLLRKKKEPELVPAGATADVNTRRELLKDLAALPVLGFLGWGAGRSAKLYGIDTLSGATIQIDQVALGELKGELPMGKVGDHIISRLIMGGNLIGGWAHARDLLYAEKLFKAYNTEKKIFETLMLCEQAGINCINIGFPTIETMVKYKKVTGSKIKIITQVGIREKADDIYGDVSHAIDNGIDIIQLQGNWCDWLVRDNRLEVIDGMMNRIRSNGILAGMGAHTIDSFIICEENGIIPDYYMKTMHHDNYWSAHPRENRRPFEVDGAKSRDHNMFHDNCFCPFPDRTVEFVNRIKIPVMGFKVLAAGAIRPRDGFRWAFENGADFICVGMFDFQVVDDVNICIDTLQNLKNRQRGWYA
;
A
#
# COMPACT_ATOMS: atom_id res chain seq x y z
N MET A 1 -7.81 23.77 -38.82
CA MET A 1 -8.78 23.51 -37.74
C MET A 1 -9.12 22.02 -37.64
N LYS A 2 -9.60 21.36 -38.70
CA LYS A 2 -9.96 19.92 -38.69
C LYS A 2 -8.84 19.02 -38.18
N THR A 3 -7.61 19.20 -38.60
CA THR A 3 -6.44 18.38 -38.13
C THR A 3 -6.22 18.49 -36.63
N ILE A 4 -6.33 19.70 -36.06
CA ILE A 4 -6.13 19.92 -34.62
C ILE A 4 -7.26 19.22 -33.84
N ILE A 5 -8.51 19.35 -34.29
CA ILE A 5 -9.69 18.68 -33.72
C ILE A 5 -9.49 17.16 -33.75
N THR A 6 -9.01 16.61 -34.86
CA THR A 6 -8.71 15.18 -34.99
C THR A 6 -7.66 14.71 -33.99
N ILE A 7 -6.56 15.47 -33.87
CA ILE A 7 -5.48 15.12 -32.93
C ILE A 7 -5.98 15.12 -31.48
N ILE A 8 -6.70 16.16 -31.04
CA ILE A 8 -7.20 16.26 -29.67
C ILE A 8 -8.23 15.16 -29.40
N ARG A 9 -9.16 14.93 -30.32
CA ARG A 9 -10.15 13.85 -30.19
C ARG A 9 -9.49 12.48 -30.11
N ALA A 10 -8.50 12.21 -30.98
CA ALA A 10 -7.78 10.95 -30.99
C ALA A 10 -6.93 10.77 -29.70
N ALA A 11 -6.33 11.83 -29.17
CA ALA A 11 -5.60 11.77 -27.91
C ALA A 11 -6.52 11.41 -26.74
N ILE A 12 -7.69 12.04 -26.62
CA ILE A 12 -8.68 11.69 -25.59
C ILE A 12 -9.20 10.27 -25.82
N GLY A 13 -9.50 9.90 -27.07
CA GLY A 13 -9.92 8.54 -27.41
C GLY A 13 -8.88 7.49 -27.04
N TRP A 14 -7.60 7.79 -27.25
CA TRP A 14 -6.50 6.93 -26.82
C TRP A 14 -6.43 6.79 -25.30
N HIS A 15 -6.61 7.88 -24.56
CA HIS A 15 -6.64 7.84 -23.10
C HIS A 15 -7.70 6.88 -22.58
N PHE A 16 -8.95 7.02 -23.04
CA PHE A 16 -10.04 6.12 -22.66
C PHE A 16 -9.77 4.66 -23.05
N LEU A 17 -9.27 4.44 -24.27
CA LEU A 17 -8.96 3.10 -24.77
C LEU A 17 -7.86 2.44 -23.94
N TYR A 18 -6.80 3.16 -23.64
CA TYR A 18 -5.69 2.71 -22.83
C TYR A 18 -6.15 2.30 -21.42
N GLU A 19 -6.90 3.17 -20.74
CA GLU A 19 -7.48 2.90 -19.42
C GLU A 19 -8.38 1.66 -19.41
N GLY A 20 -9.22 1.51 -20.43
CA GLY A 20 -10.07 0.34 -20.55
C GLY A 20 -9.28 -0.95 -20.81
N CYS A 21 -8.26 -0.90 -21.66
CA CYS A 21 -7.41 -2.06 -21.96
C CYS A 21 -6.59 -2.51 -20.76
N ILE A 22 -6.00 -1.58 -20.01
CA ILE A 22 -5.28 -1.93 -18.77
C ILE A 22 -6.19 -2.70 -17.80
N LYS A 23 -7.40 -2.17 -17.58
CA LYS A 23 -8.38 -2.82 -16.69
C LYS A 23 -8.84 -4.18 -17.21
N LEU A 24 -8.97 -4.34 -18.53
CA LEU A 24 -9.36 -5.61 -19.15
C LEU A 24 -8.29 -6.70 -18.98
N PHE A 25 -7.01 -6.32 -19.07
CA PHE A 25 -5.88 -7.26 -18.99
C PHE A 25 -5.30 -7.38 -17.58
N ALA A 26 -5.76 -6.60 -16.62
CA ALA A 26 -5.38 -6.76 -15.22
C ALA A 26 -6.09 -7.99 -14.63
N GLU A 27 -5.33 -8.91 -14.05
CA GLU A 27 -5.88 -10.04 -13.32
C GLU A 27 -6.69 -9.52 -12.11
N GLU A 28 -7.96 -9.98 -12.01
CA GLU A 28 -8.87 -9.66 -10.90
C GLU A 28 -9.17 -8.15 -10.68
N TRP A 29 -9.12 -7.34 -11.74
CA TRP A 29 -9.49 -5.92 -11.59
C TRP A 29 -10.96 -5.75 -11.15
N SER A 30 -11.17 -4.93 -10.13
CA SER A 30 -12.50 -4.53 -9.67
C SER A 30 -12.54 -3.07 -9.21
N SER A 31 -13.66 -2.42 -9.46
CA SER A 31 -13.94 -1.06 -8.95
C SER A 31 -14.31 -1.03 -7.46
N ALA A 32 -14.34 -2.16 -6.76
CA ALA A 32 -14.79 -2.26 -5.37
C ALA A 32 -14.04 -1.30 -4.44
N SER A 33 -12.72 -1.29 -4.50
CA SER A 33 -11.89 -0.40 -3.69
C SER A 33 -12.15 1.08 -4.02
N TYR A 34 -12.25 1.41 -5.32
CA TYR A 34 -12.56 2.76 -5.76
C TYR A 34 -13.92 3.24 -5.22
N LEU A 35 -14.97 2.43 -5.39
CA LEU A 35 -16.34 2.79 -4.99
C LEU A 35 -16.50 2.88 -3.47
N ASN A 36 -15.84 2.01 -2.70
CA ASN A 36 -15.90 2.01 -1.23
C ASN A 36 -15.14 3.18 -0.59
N ASN A 37 -14.18 3.77 -1.31
CA ASN A 37 -13.40 4.91 -0.84
C ASN A 37 -13.97 6.27 -1.24
N THR A 38 -15.08 6.31 -1.97
CA THR A 38 -15.69 7.56 -2.41
C THR A 38 -16.15 8.42 -1.22
N TYR A 39 -16.02 9.73 -1.38
CA TYR A 39 -16.46 10.71 -0.40
C TYR A 39 -17.34 11.80 -1.06
N GLY A 40 -17.92 12.66 -0.24
CA GLY A 40 -18.80 13.71 -0.73
C GLY A 40 -20.28 13.30 -0.74
N PHE A 41 -21.11 14.13 -1.33
CA PHE A 41 -22.56 14.00 -1.24
C PHE A 41 -23.16 12.79 -1.99
N LEU A 42 -22.42 12.21 -2.94
CA LEU A 42 -22.84 11.00 -3.66
C LEU A 42 -22.19 9.71 -3.14
N SER A 43 -21.40 9.77 -2.07
CA SER A 43 -20.71 8.58 -1.52
C SER A 43 -21.68 7.42 -1.21
N GLY A 44 -22.85 7.71 -0.66
CA GLY A 44 -23.88 6.70 -0.38
C GLY A 44 -24.34 5.93 -1.63
N PHE A 45 -24.41 6.59 -2.79
CA PHE A 45 -24.73 5.95 -4.06
C PHE A 45 -23.60 5.01 -4.51
N TYR A 46 -22.34 5.45 -4.45
CA TYR A 46 -21.19 4.63 -4.84
C TYR A 46 -20.99 3.42 -3.90
N HIS A 47 -21.16 3.63 -2.58
CA HIS A 47 -21.11 2.53 -1.60
C HIS A 47 -22.26 1.53 -1.85
N TRP A 48 -23.46 1.99 -2.21
CA TRP A 48 -24.56 1.11 -2.57
C TRP A 48 -24.23 0.27 -3.81
N LEU A 49 -23.56 0.81 -4.83
CA LEU A 49 -23.10 0.04 -5.99
C LEU A 49 -22.13 -1.07 -5.60
N ALA A 50 -21.19 -0.79 -4.69
CA ALA A 50 -20.19 -1.74 -4.21
C ALA A 50 -20.74 -2.79 -3.23
N ALA A 51 -21.88 -2.53 -2.57
CA ALA A 51 -22.42 -3.37 -1.48
C ALA A 51 -22.95 -4.75 -1.94
N SER A 52 -23.09 -5.01 -3.23
CA SER A 52 -23.56 -6.29 -3.76
C SER A 52 -22.64 -6.80 -4.87
N PRO A 53 -22.19 -8.07 -4.78
CA PRO A 53 -21.32 -8.67 -5.81
C PRO A 53 -21.92 -8.60 -7.23
N GLY A 54 -23.23 -8.79 -7.37
CA GLY A 54 -23.92 -8.72 -8.65
C GLY A 54 -23.91 -7.32 -9.27
N ARG A 55 -24.17 -6.28 -8.46
CA ARG A 55 -24.10 -4.87 -8.92
C ARG A 55 -22.68 -4.50 -9.26
N LEU A 56 -21.72 -4.89 -8.43
CA LEU A 56 -20.31 -4.63 -8.65
C LEU A 56 -19.82 -5.22 -9.98
N ALA A 57 -20.16 -6.48 -10.26
CA ALA A 57 -19.79 -7.11 -11.53
C ALA A 57 -20.37 -6.38 -12.76
N VAL A 58 -21.61 -5.86 -12.67
CA VAL A 58 -22.21 -5.04 -13.74
C VAL A 58 -21.44 -3.72 -13.90
N ILE A 59 -21.10 -3.05 -12.80
CA ILE A 59 -20.35 -1.79 -12.84
C ILE A 59 -18.94 -2.01 -13.40
N ASP A 60 -18.25 -3.06 -12.99
CA ASP A 60 -16.94 -3.42 -13.50
C ASP A 60 -16.99 -3.67 -15.01
N PHE A 61 -17.96 -4.45 -15.48
CA PHE A 61 -18.19 -4.68 -16.91
C PHE A 61 -18.47 -3.38 -17.68
N LEU A 62 -19.40 -2.55 -17.19
CA LEU A 62 -19.74 -1.28 -17.85
C LEU A 62 -18.56 -0.30 -17.84
N ASN A 63 -17.75 -0.28 -16.79
CA ASN A 63 -16.57 0.56 -16.69
C ASN A 63 -15.52 0.15 -17.75
N VAL A 64 -15.12 -1.10 -17.77
CA VAL A 64 -14.10 -1.63 -18.70
C VAL A 64 -14.53 -1.45 -20.15
N TRP A 65 -15.69 -2.00 -20.50
CA TRP A 65 -16.18 -1.96 -21.88
C TRP A 65 -16.64 -0.57 -22.30
N GLY A 66 -17.17 0.23 -21.37
CA GLY A 66 -17.50 1.63 -21.61
C GLY A 66 -16.27 2.44 -22.01
N LEU A 67 -15.17 2.32 -21.25
CA LEU A 67 -13.90 2.98 -21.58
C LEU A 67 -13.35 2.54 -22.94
N ILE A 68 -13.35 1.23 -23.22
CA ILE A 68 -12.86 0.68 -24.50
C ILE A 68 -13.70 1.18 -25.68
N LEU A 69 -15.02 1.08 -25.59
CA LEU A 69 -15.91 1.45 -26.70
C LEU A 69 -15.92 2.96 -26.94
N ILE A 70 -15.99 3.78 -25.90
CA ILE A 70 -15.89 5.24 -26.00
C ILE A 70 -14.53 5.62 -26.58
N GLY A 71 -13.44 5.05 -26.03
CA GLY A 71 -12.09 5.30 -26.48
C GLY A 71 -11.91 4.95 -27.96
N LEU A 72 -12.31 3.77 -28.38
CA LEU A 72 -12.22 3.33 -29.77
C LEU A 72 -13.05 4.23 -30.70
N ALA A 73 -14.30 4.54 -30.33
CA ALA A 73 -15.17 5.40 -31.11
C ALA A 73 -14.60 6.81 -31.31
N LEU A 74 -14.04 7.40 -30.24
CA LEU A 74 -13.38 8.70 -30.32
C LEU A 74 -12.08 8.63 -31.13
N PHE A 75 -11.29 7.56 -30.94
CA PHE A 75 -10.01 7.38 -31.60
C PHE A 75 -10.16 7.30 -33.12
N VAL A 76 -11.04 6.40 -33.60
CA VAL A 76 -11.26 6.22 -35.04
C VAL A 76 -12.23 7.26 -35.66
N GLY A 77 -12.93 8.03 -34.82
CA GLY A 77 -13.91 9.02 -35.24
C GLY A 77 -15.19 8.41 -35.82
N LEU A 78 -15.69 7.34 -35.20
CA LEU A 78 -16.95 6.67 -35.52
C LEU A 78 -17.96 6.96 -34.40
N TYR A 79 -19.12 7.50 -34.76
CA TYR A 79 -20.12 8.00 -33.80
C TYR A 79 -19.53 8.97 -32.74
N ALA A 80 -18.52 9.75 -33.15
CA ALA A 80 -17.71 10.59 -32.23
C ALA A 80 -18.57 11.53 -31.37
N ARG A 81 -19.72 11.99 -31.86
CA ARG A 81 -20.64 12.83 -31.10
C ARG A 81 -21.22 12.11 -29.88
N TRP A 82 -21.73 10.90 -30.08
CA TRP A 82 -22.35 10.11 -29.00
C TRP A 82 -21.33 9.55 -28.04
N ALA A 83 -20.17 9.15 -28.57
CA ALA A 83 -19.02 8.75 -27.75
C ALA A 83 -18.53 9.89 -26.84
N SER A 84 -18.50 11.14 -27.35
CA SER A 84 -18.15 12.31 -26.54
C SER A 84 -19.15 12.56 -25.43
N LEU A 85 -20.45 12.41 -25.67
CA LEU A 85 -21.48 12.55 -24.64
C LEU A 85 -21.32 11.45 -23.56
N ALA A 86 -21.15 10.18 -23.97
CA ALA A 86 -20.98 9.07 -23.06
C ALA A 86 -19.70 9.22 -22.21
N GLY A 87 -18.59 9.64 -22.84
CA GLY A 87 -17.35 9.91 -22.13
C GLY A 87 -17.46 11.05 -21.13
N ALA A 88 -18.11 12.16 -21.51
CA ALA A 88 -18.37 13.29 -20.61
C ALA A 88 -19.19 12.86 -19.39
N LEU A 89 -20.24 12.06 -19.58
CA LEU A 89 -21.05 11.53 -18.48
C LEU A 89 -20.24 10.61 -17.55
N LEU A 90 -19.38 9.76 -18.11
CA LEU A 90 -18.53 8.89 -17.33
C LEU A 90 -17.52 9.69 -16.49
N LEU A 91 -16.88 10.72 -17.08
CA LEU A 91 -15.95 11.59 -16.34
C LEU A 91 -16.66 12.40 -15.26
N VAL A 92 -17.90 12.82 -15.47
CA VAL A 92 -18.72 13.48 -14.44
C VAL A 92 -18.98 12.54 -13.27
N LEU A 93 -19.28 11.26 -13.53
CA LEU A 93 -19.41 10.27 -12.46
C LEU A 93 -18.08 10.10 -11.69
N TYR A 94 -16.95 10.01 -12.37
CA TYR A 94 -15.64 9.94 -11.70
C TYR A 94 -15.35 11.21 -10.88
N TYR A 95 -15.65 12.38 -11.40
CA TYR A 95 -15.47 13.64 -10.70
C TYR A 95 -16.24 13.70 -9.38
N PHE A 96 -17.51 13.25 -9.38
CA PHE A 96 -18.34 13.24 -8.18
C PHE A 96 -18.08 12.06 -7.24
N ALA A 97 -17.30 11.06 -7.66
CA ALA A 97 -16.82 10.03 -6.76
C ALA A 97 -15.76 10.59 -5.78
N TYR A 98 -14.91 11.50 -6.27
CA TYR A 98 -13.84 12.15 -5.51
C TYR A 98 -13.83 13.66 -5.77
N PRO A 99 -14.87 14.39 -5.33
CA PRO A 99 -14.97 15.80 -5.62
C PRO A 99 -13.85 16.58 -4.92
N PRO A 100 -13.21 17.56 -5.59
CA PRO A 100 -12.07 18.30 -5.05
C PRO A 100 -12.48 19.39 -4.03
N PHE A 101 -13.61 19.25 -3.40
CA PHE A 101 -14.12 20.18 -2.37
C PHE A 101 -14.58 19.41 -1.13
N GLY A 102 -14.38 20.01 0.05
CA GLY A 102 -14.65 19.39 1.35
C GLY A 102 -13.42 19.32 2.24
N ILE A 103 -13.43 18.45 3.25
CA ILE A 103 -12.36 18.31 4.25
C ILE A 103 -11.02 17.88 3.63
N THR A 104 -11.03 17.29 2.45
CA THR A 104 -9.87 16.78 1.72
C THR A 104 -9.19 17.77 0.79
N LEU A 105 -9.56 19.04 0.81
CA LEU A 105 -8.92 20.11 0.02
C LEU A 105 -7.38 20.19 0.17
N LEU A 106 -6.83 19.65 1.24
CA LEU A 106 -5.41 19.75 1.59
C LEU A 106 -4.63 18.42 1.41
N THR A 107 -5.28 17.32 1.04
CA THR A 107 -4.66 15.98 1.04
C THR A 107 -4.64 15.29 -0.31
N GLY A 108 -4.98 15.96 -1.38
CA GLY A 108 -5.05 15.33 -2.70
C GLY A 108 -3.81 15.62 -3.56
N ASP A 109 -3.67 14.88 -4.62
CA ASP A 109 -2.64 14.86 -5.66
C ASP A 109 -2.41 16.20 -6.41
N GLY A 110 -2.28 17.32 -5.70
CA GLY A 110 -2.12 18.66 -6.28
C GLY A 110 -3.40 19.25 -6.88
N SER A 111 -4.53 18.56 -6.80
CA SER A 111 -5.85 19.04 -7.25
C SER A 111 -6.48 19.98 -6.22
N MET A 112 -5.79 21.06 -5.88
CA MET A 112 -6.32 22.10 -4.98
C MET A 112 -7.47 22.91 -5.59
N TYR A 113 -7.83 22.65 -6.86
CA TYR A 113 -8.79 23.45 -7.62
C TYR A 113 -10.00 22.62 -8.03
N ILE A 114 -11.15 23.27 -8.08
CA ILE A 114 -12.40 22.69 -8.59
C ILE A 114 -12.22 22.13 -10.02
N ILE A 115 -11.34 22.76 -10.81
CA ILE A 115 -11.02 22.32 -12.16
C ILE A 115 -9.79 21.42 -12.11
N ASN A 116 -10.01 20.10 -12.12
CA ASN A 116 -8.99 19.08 -12.26
C ASN A 116 -8.92 18.53 -13.70
N THR A 117 -8.07 17.55 -13.95
CA THR A 117 -7.92 16.91 -15.27
C THR A 117 -9.22 16.31 -15.78
N LEU A 118 -10.02 15.68 -14.91
CA LEU A 118 -11.34 15.12 -15.29
C LEU A 118 -12.30 16.19 -15.76
N ALA A 119 -12.34 17.36 -15.10
CA ALA A 119 -13.19 18.48 -15.48
C ALA A 119 -12.78 19.08 -16.82
N ILE A 120 -11.45 19.21 -17.08
CA ILE A 120 -10.92 19.71 -18.35
C ILE A 120 -11.28 18.75 -19.50
N GLU A 121 -11.05 17.45 -19.29
CA GLU A 121 -11.34 16.42 -20.28
C GLU A 121 -12.85 16.33 -20.57
N ALA A 122 -13.68 16.37 -19.52
CA ALA A 122 -15.14 16.42 -19.67
C ALA A 122 -15.58 17.65 -20.46
N ALA A 123 -15.02 18.83 -20.20
CA ALA A 123 -15.31 20.06 -20.93
C ALA A 123 -14.94 19.93 -22.43
N MET A 124 -13.79 19.30 -22.73
CA MET A 124 -13.39 19.01 -24.11
C MET A 124 -14.34 18.04 -24.81
N LEU A 125 -14.83 17.02 -24.11
CA LEU A 125 -15.81 16.08 -24.65
C LEU A 125 -17.18 16.77 -24.88
N VAL A 126 -17.60 17.66 -23.98
CA VAL A 126 -18.79 18.48 -24.18
C VAL A 126 -18.61 19.39 -25.39
N PHE A 127 -17.43 19.98 -25.57
CA PHE A 127 -17.11 20.75 -26.78
C PHE A 127 -17.26 19.87 -28.03
N PHE A 128 -16.71 18.66 -28.07
CA PHE A 128 -16.86 17.72 -29.19
C PHE A 128 -18.32 17.28 -29.42
N PHE A 129 -19.12 17.17 -28.38
CA PHE A 129 -20.54 16.87 -28.51
C PHE A 129 -21.30 18.02 -29.18
N CYS A 130 -21.03 19.27 -28.78
CA CYS A 130 -21.72 20.46 -29.25
C CYS A 130 -21.20 20.94 -30.61
N TYR A 131 -19.87 20.82 -30.83
CA TYR A 131 -19.24 21.36 -32.03
C TYR A 131 -19.56 20.51 -33.27
N ARG A 132 -19.91 21.13 -34.35
CA ARG A 132 -20.47 20.49 -35.56
C ARG A 132 -19.39 19.72 -36.33
N GLU A 133 -18.18 20.26 -36.43
CA GLU A 133 -17.05 19.60 -37.11
C GLU A 133 -16.29 18.71 -36.15
N LYS A 134 -16.25 17.40 -36.44
CA LYS A 134 -15.62 16.37 -35.60
C LYS A 134 -14.16 16.05 -35.97
N GLY A 135 -13.60 16.80 -36.93
CA GLY A 135 -12.33 16.47 -37.54
C GLY A 135 -12.45 15.37 -38.59
N TYR A 136 -11.37 14.75 -38.93
CA TYR A 136 -11.34 13.59 -39.84
C TYR A 136 -11.66 12.30 -39.10
N GLY A 137 -12.49 11.42 -39.68
CA GLY A 137 -12.85 10.17 -39.03
C GLY A 137 -13.66 9.22 -39.91
N LEU A 138 -13.91 7.99 -39.38
CA LEU A 138 -14.71 7.00 -40.10
C LEU A 138 -16.16 7.44 -40.35
N ASP A 139 -16.72 8.37 -39.59
CA ASP A 139 -18.02 8.95 -39.85
C ASP A 139 -18.09 9.60 -41.22
N ASP A 140 -17.04 10.30 -41.67
CA ASP A 140 -16.96 10.92 -42.99
C ASP A 140 -16.92 9.85 -44.11
N ALA A 141 -16.15 8.76 -43.89
CA ALA A 141 -16.06 7.65 -44.82
C ALA A 141 -17.43 6.91 -44.97
N VAL A 142 -18.13 6.70 -43.85
CA VAL A 142 -19.48 6.09 -43.86
C VAL A 142 -20.51 6.99 -44.59
N GLN A 143 -20.43 8.30 -44.41
CA GLN A 143 -21.31 9.23 -45.11
C GLN A 143 -21.04 9.22 -46.62
N LEU A 144 -19.78 9.15 -47.04
CA LEU A 144 -19.42 9.04 -48.46
C LEU A 144 -19.95 7.74 -49.09
N LEU A 145 -19.89 6.61 -48.35
CA LEU A 145 -20.44 5.33 -48.82
C LEU A 145 -21.99 5.35 -48.92
N ARG A 146 -22.67 6.06 -48.01
CA ARG A 146 -24.14 6.21 -48.03
C ARG A 146 -24.60 7.11 -49.19
N LYS A 147 -23.88 8.19 -49.46
CA LYS A 147 -24.18 9.09 -50.58
C LYS A 147 -24.00 8.43 -51.95
N LYS A 148 -23.16 7.42 -52.07
CA LYS A 148 -22.99 6.62 -53.31
C LYS A 148 -24.17 5.68 -53.62
N LYS A 149 -25.14 5.51 -52.72
CA LYS A 149 -26.32 4.64 -52.92
C LYS A 149 -27.57 5.38 -53.47
N GLU A 150 -27.58 6.70 -53.57
CA GLU A 150 -28.61 7.45 -54.25
C GLU A 150 -28.13 7.76 -55.68
N PRO A 151 -28.82 7.33 -56.74
CA PRO A 151 -28.44 7.66 -58.11
C PRO A 151 -28.76 9.11 -58.38
N GLU A 152 -27.81 10.02 -58.13
CA GLU A 152 -27.87 11.38 -58.68
C GLU A 152 -27.61 11.34 -60.20
N LEU A 153 -28.53 11.85 -60.98
CA LEU A 153 -28.34 12.19 -62.38
C LEU A 153 -27.22 13.23 -62.52
N VAL A 154 -26.02 12.77 -62.85
CA VAL A 154 -24.79 13.59 -62.97
C VAL A 154 -24.87 14.36 -64.30
N PRO A 155 -24.76 15.70 -64.30
CA PRO A 155 -24.45 16.46 -65.50
C PRO A 155 -23.03 16.11 -65.97
N ALA A 156 -22.92 15.75 -67.23
CA ALA A 156 -21.63 15.41 -67.85
C ALA A 156 -20.66 16.61 -67.79
N GLY A 157 -19.60 16.48 -66.92
CA GLY A 157 -18.54 17.49 -66.84
C GLY A 157 -17.79 17.59 -65.52
N ALA A 158 -18.10 16.81 -64.50
CA ALA A 158 -17.39 16.87 -63.20
C ALA A 158 -16.19 15.90 -63.19
N THR A 159 -14.99 16.46 -63.15
CA THR A 159 -13.74 15.72 -62.87
C THR A 159 -13.79 15.10 -61.49
N ALA A 160 -13.56 13.79 -61.39
CA ALA A 160 -13.53 13.06 -60.15
C ALA A 160 -12.49 13.68 -59.20
N ASP A 161 -12.95 14.09 -58.02
CA ASP A 161 -12.14 14.82 -57.04
C ASP A 161 -11.02 13.96 -56.49
N VAL A 162 -9.79 14.23 -56.90
CA VAL A 162 -8.54 13.60 -56.45
C VAL A 162 -8.28 13.86 -54.94
N ASN A 163 -9.02 14.79 -54.34
CA ASN A 163 -8.90 15.17 -52.93
C ASN A 163 -9.34 14.05 -51.96
N THR A 164 -10.31 13.23 -52.32
CA THR A 164 -10.87 12.20 -51.41
C THR A 164 -9.86 11.09 -51.06
N ARG A 165 -9.02 10.70 -52.00
CA ARG A 165 -7.94 9.69 -51.74
C ARG A 165 -6.81 10.27 -50.88
N ARG A 166 -6.49 11.54 -51.09
CA ARG A 166 -5.44 12.24 -50.32
C ARG A 166 -5.87 12.52 -48.89
N GLU A 167 -7.16 12.75 -48.65
CA GLU A 167 -7.72 12.92 -47.32
C GLU A 167 -7.74 11.59 -46.56
N LEU A 168 -8.15 10.50 -47.19
CA LEU A 168 -8.12 9.14 -46.60
C LEU A 168 -6.69 8.71 -46.21
N LEU A 169 -5.70 9.03 -47.04
CA LEU A 169 -4.29 8.76 -46.75
C LEU A 169 -3.73 9.63 -45.60
N LYS A 170 -4.22 10.85 -45.42
CA LYS A 170 -3.88 11.70 -44.27
C LYS A 170 -4.49 11.16 -42.97
N ASP A 171 -5.68 10.62 -43.01
CA ASP A 171 -6.35 10.00 -41.86
C ASP A 171 -5.61 8.71 -41.41
N LEU A 172 -5.09 7.94 -42.36
CA LEU A 172 -4.30 6.75 -42.11
C LEU A 172 -2.86 7.06 -41.65
N ALA A 173 -2.32 8.24 -42.00
CA ALA A 173 -0.95 8.64 -41.59
C ALA A 173 -0.82 8.93 -40.09
N ALA A 174 -1.92 9.12 -39.36
CA ALA A 174 -1.93 9.23 -37.90
C ALA A 174 -1.70 7.88 -37.17
N LEU A 175 -2.02 6.75 -37.80
CA LEU A 175 -1.91 5.40 -37.22
C LEU A 175 -0.49 5.02 -36.80
N PRO A 176 0.60 5.30 -37.61
CA PRO A 176 1.96 5.00 -37.18
C PRO A 176 2.43 5.85 -35.99
N VAL A 177 2.00 7.11 -35.90
CA VAL A 177 2.34 8.00 -34.75
C VAL A 177 1.66 7.49 -33.48
N LEU A 178 0.41 7.08 -33.59
CA LEU A 178 -0.36 6.54 -32.48
C LEU A 178 0.15 5.14 -32.07
N GLY A 179 0.58 4.32 -33.02
CA GLY A 179 1.26 3.06 -32.73
C GLY A 179 2.59 3.25 -31.99
N PHE A 180 3.36 4.30 -32.38
CA PHE A 180 4.61 4.63 -31.69
C PHE A 180 4.36 5.21 -30.29
N LEU A 181 3.37 6.04 -30.10
CA LEU A 181 2.95 6.55 -28.78
C LEU A 181 2.43 5.43 -27.90
N GLY A 182 1.63 4.49 -28.43
CA GLY A 182 1.14 3.32 -27.72
C GLY A 182 2.26 2.35 -27.31
N TRP A 183 3.21 2.12 -28.22
CA TRP A 183 4.41 1.35 -27.91
C TRP A 183 5.27 2.05 -26.84
N GLY A 184 5.47 3.36 -26.94
CA GLY A 184 6.20 4.18 -25.97
C GLY A 184 5.55 4.16 -24.59
N ALA A 185 4.21 4.30 -24.53
CA ALA A 185 3.44 4.24 -23.29
C ALA A 185 3.51 2.86 -22.65
N GLY A 186 3.32 1.78 -23.42
CA GLY A 186 3.43 0.41 -22.94
C GLY A 186 4.84 0.05 -22.45
N ARG A 187 5.88 0.59 -23.11
CA ARG A 187 7.27 0.43 -22.68
C ARG A 187 7.57 1.24 -21.42
N SER A 188 7.03 2.45 -21.28
CA SER A 188 7.18 3.29 -20.10
C SER A 188 6.49 2.67 -18.88
N ALA A 189 5.25 2.18 -19.04
CA ALA A 189 4.53 1.47 -17.98
C ALA A 189 5.30 0.22 -17.51
N LYS A 190 5.88 -0.53 -18.46
CA LYS A 190 6.65 -1.74 -18.16
C LYS A 190 8.02 -1.46 -17.52
N LEU A 191 8.65 -0.31 -17.81
CA LEU A 191 9.97 0.06 -17.28
C LEU A 191 9.90 0.82 -15.95
N TYR A 192 8.85 1.59 -15.73
CA TYR A 192 8.77 2.52 -14.61
C TYR A 192 7.60 2.24 -13.65
N GLY A 193 6.71 1.29 -13.95
CA GLY A 193 5.57 0.93 -13.10
C GLY A 193 4.61 2.10 -12.80
N ILE A 194 4.67 3.18 -13.60
CA ILE A 194 3.93 4.41 -13.33
C ILE A 194 2.66 4.43 -14.18
N ASP A 195 1.51 4.32 -13.53
CA ASP A 195 0.25 4.78 -14.11
C ASP A 195 0.12 6.28 -13.86
N THR A 196 0.40 7.05 -14.88
CA THR A 196 0.33 8.52 -14.81
C THR A 196 -1.08 9.05 -15.05
N LEU A 197 -2.06 8.20 -15.33
CA LEU A 197 -3.33 8.62 -15.90
C LEU A 197 -4.53 8.52 -14.96
N SER A 198 -4.57 7.57 -14.06
CA SER A 198 -5.82 7.38 -13.31
C SER A 198 -5.81 7.83 -11.87
N GLY A 199 -4.76 8.34 -11.29
CA GLY A 199 -4.76 8.81 -9.87
C GLY A 199 -5.66 8.07 -8.85
N ALA A 200 -6.52 7.20 -9.35
CA ALA A 200 -7.58 6.48 -8.67
C ALA A 200 -7.31 4.97 -8.56
N THR A 201 -6.35 4.43 -9.32
CA THR A 201 -6.02 3.02 -9.27
C THR A 201 -4.84 2.83 -8.32
N ILE A 202 -5.05 2.08 -7.24
CA ILE A 202 -3.95 1.56 -6.43
C ILE A 202 -3.23 0.56 -7.33
N GLN A 203 -2.09 0.95 -7.90
CA GLN A 203 -1.23 0.02 -8.63
C GLN A 203 -0.29 -0.65 -7.63
N ILE A 204 -0.48 -1.95 -7.51
CA ILE A 204 0.51 -2.83 -6.90
C ILE A 204 1.54 -3.10 -8.00
N ASP A 205 2.80 -3.04 -7.66
CA ASP A 205 3.88 -3.40 -8.58
C ASP A 205 3.84 -4.92 -8.87
N GLN A 206 3.00 -5.32 -9.82
CA GLN A 206 2.85 -6.72 -10.23
C GLN A 206 4.15 -7.30 -10.82
N VAL A 207 5.03 -6.45 -11.34
CA VAL A 207 6.35 -6.89 -11.82
C VAL A 207 7.18 -7.41 -10.66
N ALA A 208 7.16 -6.69 -9.53
CA ALA A 208 7.85 -7.13 -8.31
C ALA A 208 7.27 -8.45 -7.76
N LEU A 209 5.94 -8.63 -7.78
CA LEU A 209 5.30 -9.89 -7.35
C LEU A 209 5.69 -11.09 -8.22
N GLY A 210 5.94 -10.89 -9.52
CA GLY A 210 6.46 -11.93 -10.40
C GLY A 210 7.86 -12.43 -10.04
N GLU A 211 8.58 -11.73 -9.16
CA GLU A 211 9.91 -12.09 -8.66
C GLU A 211 9.87 -12.89 -7.35
N LEU A 212 8.69 -13.18 -6.81
CA LEU A 212 8.56 -14.01 -5.61
C LEU A 212 9.09 -15.42 -5.86
N LYS A 213 9.94 -15.90 -4.93
CA LYS A 213 10.62 -17.20 -5.02
C LYS A 213 9.79 -18.37 -4.51
N GLY A 214 8.63 -18.10 -3.92
CA GLY A 214 7.74 -19.11 -3.36
C GLY A 214 6.81 -18.55 -2.29
N GLU A 215 6.19 -19.44 -1.52
CA GLU A 215 5.31 -19.09 -0.42
C GLU A 215 6.09 -18.74 0.84
N LEU A 216 5.68 -17.65 1.51
CA LEU A 216 6.27 -17.25 2.78
C LEU A 216 5.84 -18.26 3.89
N PRO A 217 6.80 -18.87 4.63
CA PRO A 217 6.46 -19.81 5.68
C PRO A 217 5.64 -19.17 6.81
N MET A 218 4.70 -19.96 7.33
CA MET A 218 3.79 -19.55 8.39
C MET A 218 4.20 -20.15 9.74
N GLY A 219 3.72 -19.55 10.82
CA GLY A 219 3.80 -20.07 12.18
C GLY A 219 2.48 -19.81 12.92
N LYS A 220 2.38 -20.27 14.16
CA LYS A 220 1.15 -20.16 14.96
C LYS A 220 1.42 -19.48 16.31
N VAL A 221 0.61 -18.50 16.69
CA VAL A 221 0.60 -17.89 18.02
C VAL A 221 -0.80 -17.97 18.58
N GLY A 222 -1.02 -18.76 19.62
CA GLY A 222 -2.36 -19.13 20.05
C GLY A 222 -3.13 -19.77 18.89
N ASP A 223 -4.27 -19.21 18.52
CA ASP A 223 -5.09 -19.67 17.38
C ASP A 223 -4.83 -18.91 16.07
N HIS A 224 -3.94 -17.93 16.08
CA HIS A 224 -3.59 -17.14 14.91
C HIS A 224 -2.45 -17.79 14.11
N ILE A 225 -2.75 -18.08 12.83
CA ILE A 225 -1.71 -18.47 11.85
C ILE A 225 -1.21 -17.19 11.19
N ILE A 226 0.06 -16.89 11.38
CA ILE A 226 0.70 -15.67 10.88
C ILE A 226 1.99 -15.99 10.13
N SER A 227 2.35 -15.11 9.19
CA SER A 227 3.59 -15.23 8.43
C SER A 227 4.81 -15.04 9.32
N ARG A 228 5.90 -15.80 9.08
CA ARG A 228 7.15 -15.68 9.86
C ARG A 228 7.84 -14.34 9.67
N LEU A 229 7.53 -13.60 8.61
CA LEU A 229 7.84 -12.18 8.43
C LEU A 229 6.59 -11.37 8.71
N ILE A 230 6.67 -10.49 9.70
CA ILE A 230 5.59 -9.59 10.13
C ILE A 230 5.92 -8.18 9.67
N MET A 231 4.95 -7.45 9.10
CA MET A 231 5.13 -6.06 8.74
C MET A 231 5.26 -5.18 10.00
N GLY A 232 6.30 -4.35 10.06
CA GLY A 232 6.51 -3.39 11.15
C GLY A 232 5.82 -2.05 10.86
N GLY A 233 5.06 -1.54 11.81
CA GLY A 233 4.24 -0.33 11.66
C GLY A 233 4.98 1.00 11.83
N ASN A 234 6.26 1.03 12.13
CA ASN A 234 6.97 2.27 12.42
C ASN A 234 7.02 3.24 11.23
N LEU A 235 7.19 2.73 10.01
CA LEU A 235 7.15 3.56 8.80
C LEU A 235 5.77 4.21 8.62
N ILE A 236 4.70 3.48 8.91
CA ILE A 236 3.30 3.94 8.84
C ILE A 236 3.05 5.04 9.87
N GLY A 237 3.53 4.87 11.11
CA GLY A 237 3.42 5.86 12.17
C GLY A 237 4.37 7.05 12.02
N GLY A 238 5.33 6.98 11.10
CA GLY A 238 6.35 8.01 10.93
C GLY A 238 7.41 8.01 12.02
N TRP A 239 7.62 6.88 12.70
CA TRP A 239 8.63 6.76 13.78
C TRP A 239 9.95 6.23 13.20
N ALA A 240 10.93 7.11 13.10
CA ALA A 240 12.28 6.74 12.71
C ALA A 240 13.12 6.38 13.94
N HIS A 241 14.00 5.38 13.77
CA HIS A 241 15.01 5.05 14.75
C HIS A 241 16.39 5.62 14.39
N ALA A 242 16.42 6.73 13.69
CA ALA A 242 17.63 7.41 13.25
C ALA A 242 17.69 8.79 13.92
N ARG A 243 17.99 8.80 15.20
CA ARG A 243 17.93 10.02 16.07
C ARG A 243 18.85 11.13 15.60
N ASP A 244 19.97 10.80 15.01
CA ASP A 244 20.91 11.76 14.43
C ASP A 244 20.40 12.40 13.15
N LEU A 245 19.38 11.79 12.50
CA LEU A 245 18.74 12.29 11.29
C LEU A 245 17.36 12.87 11.60
N LEU A 246 17.34 14.08 12.14
CA LEU A 246 16.12 14.74 12.64
C LEU A 246 15.01 14.91 11.57
N TYR A 247 15.34 14.81 10.29
CA TYR A 247 14.38 14.89 9.20
C TYR A 247 13.75 13.54 8.82
N ALA A 248 14.29 12.40 9.31
CA ALA A 248 13.86 11.08 8.88
C ALA A 248 12.38 10.80 9.17
N GLU A 249 11.86 11.20 10.33
CA GLU A 249 10.42 11.08 10.64
C GLU A 249 9.55 11.88 9.68
N LYS A 250 10.00 13.08 9.29
CA LYS A 250 9.27 13.92 8.32
C LYS A 250 9.27 13.29 6.93
N LEU A 251 10.38 12.67 6.52
CA LEU A 251 10.44 11.92 5.27
C LEU A 251 9.51 10.71 5.29
N PHE A 252 9.47 9.95 6.39
CA PHE A 252 8.56 8.82 6.52
C PHE A 252 7.10 9.24 6.38
N LYS A 253 6.70 10.31 7.05
CA LYS A 253 5.34 10.87 6.96
C LYS A 253 5.02 11.44 5.57
N ALA A 254 5.99 12.05 4.92
CA ALA A 254 5.82 12.60 3.57
C ALA A 254 5.68 11.50 2.51
N TYR A 255 6.42 10.40 2.65
CA TYR A 255 6.35 9.26 1.74
C TYR A 255 5.11 8.39 2.00
N ASN A 256 4.90 8.01 3.26
CA ASN A 256 3.81 7.12 3.67
C ASN A 256 2.50 7.91 3.85
N THR A 257 1.96 8.44 2.75
CA THR A 257 0.59 8.94 2.72
C THR A 257 -0.39 7.79 2.96
N GLU A 258 -1.63 8.06 3.34
CA GLU A 258 -2.64 7.03 3.56
C GLU A 258 -2.78 6.09 2.35
N LYS A 259 -2.80 6.66 1.13
CA LYS A 259 -2.81 5.88 -0.11
C LYS A 259 -1.60 4.95 -0.21
N LYS A 260 -0.39 5.47 0.02
CA LYS A 260 0.85 4.70 -0.04
C LYS A 260 0.90 3.60 1.02
N ILE A 261 0.38 3.87 2.22
CA ILE A 261 0.23 2.86 3.27
C ILE A 261 -0.66 1.71 2.79
N PHE A 262 -1.81 2.02 2.18
CA PHE A 262 -2.73 1.00 1.69
C PHE A 262 -2.12 0.19 0.54
N GLU A 263 -1.45 0.84 -0.40
CA GLU A 263 -0.69 0.17 -1.48
C GLU A 263 0.36 -0.79 -0.91
N THR A 264 1.16 -0.34 0.04
CA THR A 264 2.20 -1.16 0.68
C THR A 264 1.61 -2.37 1.40
N LEU A 265 0.51 -2.19 2.14
CA LEU A 265 -0.16 -3.27 2.84
C LEU A 265 -0.78 -4.30 1.89
N MET A 266 -1.41 -3.85 0.81
CA MET A 266 -1.93 -4.75 -0.22
C MET A 266 -0.81 -5.56 -0.88
N LEU A 267 0.33 -4.93 -1.17
CA LEU A 267 1.52 -5.61 -1.69
C LEU A 267 2.06 -6.64 -0.68
N CYS A 268 2.10 -6.30 0.61
CA CYS A 268 2.47 -7.22 1.69
C CYS A 268 1.58 -8.46 1.70
N GLU A 269 0.24 -8.28 1.65
CA GLU A 269 -0.70 -9.41 1.64
C GLU A 269 -0.55 -10.28 0.40
N GLN A 270 -0.34 -9.69 -0.77
CA GLN A 270 -0.11 -10.44 -2.01
C GLN A 270 1.24 -11.17 -2.01
N ALA A 271 2.24 -10.64 -1.31
CA ALA A 271 3.53 -11.30 -1.09
C ALA A 271 3.49 -12.36 0.03
N GLY A 272 2.33 -12.59 0.66
CA GLY A 272 2.13 -13.62 1.68
C GLY A 272 2.29 -13.13 3.13
N ILE A 273 2.50 -11.84 3.38
CA ILE A 273 2.54 -11.27 4.74
C ILE A 273 1.09 -11.02 5.19
N ASN A 274 0.65 -11.75 6.21
CA ASN A 274 -0.72 -11.65 6.72
C ASN A 274 -0.82 -11.05 8.13
N CYS A 275 0.26 -10.48 8.65
CA CYS A 275 0.31 -9.88 9.98
C CYS A 275 1.11 -8.58 9.99
N ILE A 276 0.61 -7.59 10.74
CA ILE A 276 1.29 -6.31 10.98
C ILE A 276 1.34 -6.00 12.48
N ASN A 277 2.47 -5.47 12.95
CA ASN A 277 2.63 -4.94 14.30
C ASN A 277 2.66 -3.41 14.26
N ILE A 278 1.69 -2.76 14.87
CA ILE A 278 1.50 -1.31 14.83
C ILE A 278 1.65 -0.65 16.20
N GLY A 279 2.01 0.63 16.19
CA GLY A 279 1.85 1.48 17.37
C GLY A 279 0.38 1.89 17.58
N PHE A 280 -0.01 2.07 18.84
CA PHE A 280 -1.37 2.46 19.23
C PHE A 280 -1.99 3.61 18.40
N PRO A 281 -1.29 4.73 18.09
CA PRO A 281 -1.87 5.84 17.35
C PRO A 281 -2.27 5.52 15.89
N THR A 282 -1.91 4.35 15.36
CA THR A 282 -2.23 3.96 13.98
C THR A 282 -3.37 2.96 13.86
N ILE A 283 -4.07 2.65 14.97
CA ILE A 283 -5.22 1.74 15.00
C ILE A 283 -6.29 2.17 14.00
N GLU A 284 -6.68 3.44 14.01
CA GLU A 284 -7.74 3.97 13.13
C GLU A 284 -7.40 3.79 11.65
N THR A 285 -6.13 4.01 11.27
CA THR A 285 -5.65 3.80 9.90
C THR A 285 -5.81 2.34 9.48
N MET A 286 -5.48 1.39 10.35
CA MET A 286 -5.59 -0.03 10.08
C MET A 286 -7.03 -0.53 10.05
N VAL A 287 -7.88 -0.03 10.95
CA VAL A 287 -9.33 -0.31 10.92
C VAL A 287 -9.93 0.19 9.61
N LYS A 288 -9.56 1.39 9.19
CA LYS A 288 -9.98 1.96 7.90
C LYS A 288 -9.48 1.09 6.74
N TYR A 289 -8.22 0.66 6.76
CA TYR A 289 -7.65 -0.22 5.75
C TYR A 289 -8.47 -1.51 5.60
N LYS A 290 -8.71 -2.25 6.70
CA LYS A 290 -9.52 -3.48 6.68
C LYS A 290 -10.95 -3.23 6.17
N LYS A 291 -11.56 -2.13 6.57
CA LYS A 291 -12.94 -1.78 6.16
C LYS A 291 -13.03 -1.49 4.66
N VAL A 292 -12.03 -0.80 4.12
CA VAL A 292 -12.00 -0.33 2.73
C VAL A 292 -11.63 -1.46 1.76
N THR A 293 -10.62 -2.26 2.10
CA THR A 293 -10.07 -3.29 1.22
C THR A 293 -10.70 -4.66 1.43
N GLY A 294 -11.42 -4.88 2.54
CA GLY A 294 -11.88 -6.20 2.95
C GLY A 294 -10.76 -7.12 3.46
N SER A 295 -9.57 -6.57 3.72
CA SER A 295 -8.37 -7.28 4.16
C SER A 295 -8.61 -8.14 5.40
N LYS A 296 -7.96 -9.30 5.43
CA LYS A 296 -7.94 -10.25 6.55
C LYS A 296 -6.64 -10.18 7.35
N ILE A 297 -5.78 -9.21 7.08
CA ILE A 297 -4.52 -9.03 7.79
C ILE A 297 -4.74 -9.02 9.30
N LYS A 298 -3.91 -9.76 10.03
CA LYS A 298 -3.91 -9.77 11.49
C LYS A 298 -3.19 -8.56 12.03
N ILE A 299 -3.77 -7.91 13.03
CA ILE A 299 -3.21 -6.69 13.62
C ILE A 299 -2.75 -6.98 15.04
N ILE A 300 -1.46 -6.81 15.28
CA ILE A 300 -0.87 -6.71 16.61
C ILE A 300 -0.76 -5.22 16.93
N THR A 301 -1.32 -4.74 18.03
CA THR A 301 -1.10 -3.37 18.48
C THR A 301 -0.29 -3.31 19.75
N GLN A 302 0.60 -2.32 19.82
CA GLN A 302 1.41 -2.03 20.99
C GLN A 302 0.70 -0.98 21.84
N VAL A 303 0.35 -1.33 23.08
CA VAL A 303 -0.34 -0.47 24.02
C VAL A 303 0.57 -0.05 25.18
N GLY A 304 0.29 1.13 25.73
CA GLY A 304 0.93 1.65 26.94
C GLY A 304 -0.04 1.74 28.11
N ILE A 305 0.32 2.53 29.09
CA ILE A 305 -0.54 2.89 30.22
C ILE A 305 -0.89 4.38 30.21
N ARG A 306 -2.08 4.70 30.70
CA ARG A 306 -2.56 6.08 30.87
C ARG A 306 -2.44 6.49 32.35
N GLU A 307 -1.23 6.82 32.80
CA GLU A 307 -0.94 7.06 34.21
C GLU A 307 -1.87 8.05 34.92
N LYS A 308 -2.45 9.00 34.19
CA LYS A 308 -3.30 10.05 34.73
C LYS A 308 -4.80 9.81 34.52
N ALA A 309 -5.19 8.67 33.95
CA ALA A 309 -6.58 8.33 33.71
C ALA A 309 -7.14 7.43 34.81
N ASP A 310 -8.46 7.47 35.01
CA ASP A 310 -9.18 6.58 35.95
C ASP A 310 -8.99 5.10 35.55
N ASP A 311 -9.01 4.80 34.24
CA ASP A 311 -8.62 3.49 33.69
C ASP A 311 -7.22 3.58 33.08
N ILE A 312 -6.21 3.11 33.81
CA ILE A 312 -4.82 3.11 33.36
C ILE A 312 -4.60 2.19 32.16
N TYR A 313 -5.50 1.24 31.91
CA TYR A 313 -5.48 0.32 30.76
C TYR A 313 -6.42 0.74 29.64
N GLY A 314 -6.82 2.00 29.58
CA GLY A 314 -7.72 2.53 28.56
C GLY A 314 -7.27 2.32 27.11
N ASP A 315 -5.95 2.15 26.87
CA ASP A 315 -5.43 1.78 25.55
C ASP A 315 -5.80 0.36 25.17
N VAL A 316 -5.84 -0.58 26.13
CA VAL A 316 -6.29 -1.96 25.94
C VAL A 316 -7.77 -1.97 25.58
N SER A 317 -8.60 -1.25 26.34
CA SER A 317 -10.06 -1.16 26.08
C SER A 317 -10.31 -0.60 24.67
N HIS A 318 -9.62 0.45 24.28
CA HIS A 318 -9.73 1.04 22.94
C HIS A 318 -9.32 0.07 21.82
N ALA A 319 -8.26 -0.70 22.02
CA ALA A 319 -7.82 -1.70 21.05
C ALA A 319 -8.88 -2.82 20.88
N ILE A 320 -9.49 -3.28 21.98
CA ILE A 320 -10.56 -4.27 21.99
C ILE A 320 -11.78 -3.75 21.22
N ASP A 321 -12.22 -2.52 21.52
CA ASP A 321 -13.38 -1.89 20.88
C ASP A 321 -13.21 -1.73 19.36
N ASN A 322 -11.97 -1.63 18.89
CA ASN A 322 -11.62 -1.54 17.47
C ASN A 322 -11.35 -2.91 16.81
N GLY A 323 -11.58 -4.01 17.50
CA GLY A 323 -11.47 -5.36 16.95
C GLY A 323 -10.04 -5.77 16.58
N ILE A 324 -9.06 -5.36 17.36
CA ILE A 324 -7.65 -5.74 17.18
C ILE A 324 -7.47 -7.23 17.51
N ASP A 325 -6.70 -7.93 16.68
CA ASP A 325 -6.53 -9.38 16.79
C ASP A 325 -5.63 -9.80 17.95
N ILE A 326 -4.54 -9.06 18.24
CA ILE A 326 -3.55 -9.36 19.28
C ILE A 326 -3.09 -8.05 19.93
N ILE A 327 -2.97 -8.04 21.25
CA ILE A 327 -2.56 -6.85 22.02
C ILE A 327 -1.23 -7.13 22.72
N GLN A 328 -0.32 -6.17 22.68
CA GLN A 328 1.02 -6.29 23.23
C GLN A 328 1.37 -5.09 24.10
N LEU A 329 1.93 -5.33 25.29
CA LEU A 329 2.61 -4.27 26.04
C LEU A 329 3.79 -3.73 25.23
N GLN A 330 3.81 -2.41 25.00
CA GLN A 330 4.88 -1.74 24.27
C GLN A 330 6.23 -1.88 24.98
N GLY A 331 7.30 -2.06 24.21
CA GLY A 331 8.63 -2.33 24.75
C GLY A 331 9.14 -1.28 25.74
N ASN A 332 8.99 -0.01 25.43
CA ASN A 332 9.42 1.07 26.33
C ASN A 332 8.65 1.05 27.66
N TRP A 333 7.33 0.86 27.60
CA TRP A 333 6.52 0.76 28.81
C TRP A 333 6.92 -0.45 29.67
N CYS A 334 7.19 -1.59 29.05
CA CYS A 334 7.71 -2.75 29.79
C CYS A 334 9.03 -2.43 30.48
N ASP A 335 9.99 -1.88 29.75
CA ASP A 335 11.31 -1.54 30.27
C ASP A 335 11.23 -0.52 31.42
N TRP A 336 10.39 0.52 31.28
CA TRP A 336 10.22 1.52 32.33
C TRP A 336 9.52 0.98 33.59
N LEU A 337 8.45 0.19 33.41
CA LEU A 337 7.71 -0.39 34.54
C LEU A 337 8.56 -1.37 35.33
N VAL A 338 9.38 -2.19 34.65
CA VAL A 338 10.32 -3.09 35.32
C VAL A 338 11.41 -2.33 36.04
N ARG A 339 12.03 -1.35 35.38
CA ARG A 339 13.05 -0.47 35.98
C ARG A 339 12.52 0.21 37.24
N ASP A 340 11.28 0.65 37.21
CA ASP A 340 10.64 1.40 38.30
C ASP A 340 9.93 0.47 39.31
N ASN A 341 10.16 -0.85 39.21
CA ASN A 341 9.62 -1.93 40.08
C ASN A 341 8.08 -1.92 40.19
N ARG A 342 7.41 -1.67 39.05
CA ARG A 342 5.93 -1.62 38.94
C ARG A 342 5.40 -2.86 38.22
N LEU A 343 5.79 -4.04 38.66
CA LEU A 343 5.45 -5.31 38.02
C LEU A 343 3.97 -5.63 38.08
N GLU A 344 3.26 -5.16 39.12
CA GLU A 344 1.81 -5.32 39.29
C GLU A 344 1.01 -4.68 38.16
N VAL A 345 1.54 -3.59 37.56
CA VAL A 345 0.90 -2.93 36.41
C VAL A 345 1.04 -3.79 35.16
N ILE A 346 2.17 -4.47 34.96
CA ILE A 346 2.40 -5.39 33.83
C ILE A 346 1.46 -6.59 33.98
N ASP A 347 1.41 -7.21 35.17
CA ASP A 347 0.55 -8.36 35.44
C ASP A 347 -0.94 -7.99 35.24
N GLY A 348 -1.38 -6.85 35.79
CA GLY A 348 -2.73 -6.32 35.60
C GLY A 348 -3.09 -6.13 34.11
N MET A 349 -2.17 -5.61 33.29
CA MET A 349 -2.38 -5.46 31.84
C MET A 349 -2.50 -6.83 31.15
N MET A 350 -1.61 -7.78 31.41
CA MET A 350 -1.69 -9.14 30.85
C MET A 350 -3.03 -9.79 31.18
N ASN A 351 -3.47 -9.67 32.44
CA ASN A 351 -4.75 -10.22 32.91
C ASN A 351 -5.94 -9.50 32.25
N ARG A 352 -5.88 -8.16 32.08
CA ARG A 352 -6.91 -7.38 31.40
C ARG A 352 -7.08 -7.80 29.94
N ILE A 353 -5.99 -8.03 29.21
CA ILE A 353 -6.03 -8.48 27.81
C ILE A 353 -6.64 -9.89 27.73
N ARG A 354 -6.13 -10.84 28.53
CA ARG A 354 -6.57 -12.23 28.52
C ARG A 354 -8.01 -12.44 28.95
N SER A 355 -8.51 -11.65 29.91
CA SER A 355 -9.90 -11.71 30.34
C SER A 355 -10.90 -11.37 29.23
N ASN A 356 -10.46 -10.77 28.16
CA ASN A 356 -11.26 -10.49 26.96
C ASN A 356 -11.01 -11.51 25.83
N GLY A 357 -10.33 -12.63 26.10
CA GLY A 357 -10.08 -13.68 25.12
C GLY A 357 -9.02 -13.32 24.05
N ILE A 358 -8.20 -12.29 24.29
CA ILE A 358 -7.18 -11.81 23.36
C ILE A 358 -5.80 -12.25 23.87
N LEU A 359 -4.89 -12.59 22.96
CA LEU A 359 -3.50 -12.92 23.29
C LEU A 359 -2.75 -11.69 23.82
N ALA A 360 -2.06 -11.88 24.94
CA ALA A 360 -1.28 -10.85 25.60
C ALA A 360 0.22 -11.00 25.31
N GLY A 361 0.76 -10.17 24.40
CA GLY A 361 2.18 -10.12 24.11
C GLY A 361 2.94 -9.18 25.04
N MET A 362 4.24 -9.41 25.19
CA MET A 362 5.14 -8.53 25.94
C MET A 362 6.32 -8.13 25.06
N GLY A 363 6.48 -6.81 24.84
CA GLY A 363 7.63 -6.24 24.17
C GLY A 363 8.70 -5.77 25.17
N ALA A 364 10.00 -5.85 24.82
CA ALA A 364 11.06 -5.19 25.57
C ALA A 364 12.31 -4.96 24.68
N HIS A 365 13.06 -3.92 25.01
CA HIS A 365 14.36 -3.65 24.41
C HIS A 365 15.49 -4.29 25.27
N THR A 366 15.45 -4.13 26.58
CA THR A 366 16.40 -4.80 27.46
C THR A 366 15.96 -6.22 27.81
N ILE A 367 16.91 -7.15 27.88
CA ILE A 367 16.60 -8.53 28.24
C ILE A 367 16.25 -8.68 29.71
N ASP A 368 16.76 -7.78 30.55
CA ASP A 368 16.50 -7.76 31.98
C ASP A 368 15.00 -7.64 32.29
N SER A 369 14.23 -6.92 31.47
CA SER A 369 12.79 -6.81 31.65
C SER A 369 12.10 -8.17 31.59
N PHE A 370 12.48 -9.03 30.63
CA PHE A 370 11.88 -10.35 30.50
C PHE A 370 12.33 -11.30 31.61
N ILE A 371 13.63 -11.25 31.99
CA ILE A 371 14.16 -12.09 33.06
C ILE A 371 13.43 -11.77 34.36
N ILE A 372 13.30 -10.48 34.72
CA ILE A 372 12.63 -10.05 35.94
C ILE A 372 11.13 -10.42 35.92
N CYS A 373 10.43 -10.21 34.79
CA CYS A 373 9.04 -10.61 34.67
C CYS A 373 8.85 -12.12 34.84
N GLU A 374 9.70 -12.95 34.20
CA GLU A 374 9.65 -14.43 34.34
C GLU A 374 9.91 -14.89 35.75
N GLU A 375 10.94 -14.33 36.45
CA GLU A 375 11.25 -14.61 37.83
C GLU A 375 10.11 -14.30 38.81
N ASN A 376 9.24 -13.34 38.43
CA ASN A 376 8.05 -12.96 39.18
C ASN A 376 6.75 -13.62 38.68
N GLY A 377 6.86 -14.63 37.79
CA GLY A 377 5.71 -15.37 37.27
C GLY A 377 4.85 -14.65 36.24
N ILE A 378 5.30 -13.52 35.72
CA ILE A 378 4.59 -12.74 34.70
C ILE A 378 5.04 -13.24 33.31
N ILE A 379 4.27 -14.19 32.76
CA ILE A 379 4.64 -14.86 31.51
C ILE A 379 3.60 -14.46 30.44
N PRO A 380 4.01 -13.86 29.31
CA PRO A 380 3.11 -13.52 28.21
C PRO A 380 2.80 -14.74 27.32
N ASP A 381 1.88 -14.57 26.37
CA ASP A 381 1.58 -15.59 25.37
C ASP A 381 2.66 -15.64 24.26
N TYR A 382 3.38 -14.57 24.06
CA TYR A 382 4.62 -14.49 23.25
C TYR A 382 5.48 -13.30 23.69
N TYR A 383 6.79 -13.41 23.48
CA TYR A 383 7.73 -12.32 23.67
C TYR A 383 8.02 -11.61 22.35
N MET A 384 8.15 -10.28 22.39
CA MET A 384 8.67 -9.49 21.29
C MET A 384 9.95 -8.77 21.73
N LYS A 385 11.09 -9.26 21.27
CA LYS A 385 12.43 -8.83 21.71
C LYS A 385 13.21 -8.17 20.58
N THR A 386 13.90 -7.06 20.88
CA THR A 386 14.96 -6.58 19.98
C THR A 386 16.02 -7.66 19.81
N MET A 387 16.22 -8.13 18.59
CA MET A 387 17.13 -9.25 18.31
C MET A 387 18.02 -8.92 17.11
N HIS A 388 19.26 -8.52 17.39
CA HIS A 388 20.29 -8.35 16.38
C HIS A 388 21.67 -8.58 17.00
N HIS A 389 22.64 -9.00 16.18
CA HIS A 389 24.04 -9.05 16.59
C HIS A 389 24.62 -7.64 16.77
N ASP A 390 25.78 -7.54 17.36
CA ASP A 390 26.50 -6.28 17.56
C ASP A 390 27.81 -6.17 16.77
N ASN A 391 27.96 -7.02 15.75
CA ASN A 391 29.08 -6.99 14.83
C ASN A 391 28.79 -6.13 13.60
N TYR A 392 28.72 -4.82 13.80
CA TYR A 392 28.60 -3.81 12.74
C TYR A 392 29.28 -2.51 13.20
N TRP A 393 29.72 -1.69 12.26
CA TRP A 393 30.63 -0.56 12.51
C TRP A 393 30.07 0.50 13.49
N SER A 394 28.76 0.72 13.49
CA SER A 394 28.08 1.69 14.35
C SER A 394 27.45 1.06 15.61
N ALA A 395 27.81 -0.17 15.96
CA ALA A 395 27.34 -0.77 17.20
C ALA A 395 27.86 0.01 18.41
N HIS A 396 26.97 0.22 19.40
CA HIS A 396 27.38 0.89 20.62
C HIS A 396 28.48 0.11 21.34
N PRO A 397 29.57 0.73 21.78
CA PRO A 397 30.69 0.03 22.44
C PRO A 397 30.20 -0.77 23.66
N ARG A 398 30.63 -2.04 23.79
CA ARG A 398 30.16 -2.96 24.83
C ARG A 398 30.43 -2.45 26.24
N GLU A 399 31.55 -1.78 26.46
CA GLU A 399 31.98 -1.20 27.73
C GLU A 399 31.07 -0.06 28.21
N ASN A 400 30.36 0.57 27.31
CA ASN A 400 29.48 1.69 27.63
C ASN A 400 28.02 1.26 27.85
N ARG A 401 27.66 -0.01 27.54
CA ARG A 401 26.28 -0.49 27.63
C ARG A 401 25.82 -0.69 29.06
N ARG A 402 24.59 -0.29 29.34
CA ARG A 402 23.94 -0.47 30.64
C ARG A 402 22.54 -1.06 30.45
N PRO A 403 22.04 -1.88 31.38
CA PRO A 403 20.63 -2.28 31.39
C PRO A 403 19.70 -1.07 31.40
N PHE A 404 18.57 -1.18 30.71
CA PHE A 404 17.54 -0.13 30.59
C PHE A 404 17.98 1.19 29.89
N GLU A 405 19.15 1.24 29.29
CA GLU A 405 19.67 2.41 28.54
C GLU A 405 19.59 2.21 27.02
N VAL A 406 18.41 1.90 26.51
CA VAL A 406 18.18 1.71 25.07
C VAL A 406 17.39 2.86 24.44
N ASP A 407 16.86 3.75 25.25
CA ASP A 407 16.04 4.89 24.82
C ASP A 407 16.79 6.20 24.90
N GLY A 408 16.76 6.97 23.82
CA GLY A 408 17.31 8.30 23.75
C GLY A 408 18.85 8.33 23.83
N ALA A 409 19.44 9.35 23.23
CA ALA A 409 20.86 9.60 23.34
C ALA A 409 21.21 9.99 24.79
N LYS A 410 22.09 9.22 25.44
CA LYS A 410 22.55 9.47 26.82
C LYS A 410 23.77 10.39 26.88
N SER A 411 24.43 10.60 25.77
CA SER A 411 25.59 11.47 25.64
C SER A 411 25.54 12.26 24.34
N ARG A 412 26.11 13.47 24.37
CA ARG A 412 26.37 14.26 23.15
C ARG A 412 27.66 13.82 22.46
N ASP A 413 28.51 13.08 23.14
CA ASP A 413 29.68 12.46 22.55
C ASP A 413 29.25 11.22 21.77
N HIS A 414 29.40 11.27 20.46
CA HIS A 414 29.00 10.21 19.55
C HIS A 414 29.76 8.88 19.80
N ASN A 415 30.95 8.93 20.36
CA ASN A 415 31.70 7.74 20.72
C ASN A 415 31.20 7.07 22.01
N MET A 416 30.45 7.81 22.83
CA MET A 416 29.93 7.31 24.09
C MET A 416 28.54 6.68 23.97
N PHE A 417 27.79 6.96 22.89
CA PHE A 417 26.46 6.40 22.68
C PHE A 417 26.08 6.43 21.20
N HIS A 418 25.87 5.23 20.64
CA HIS A 418 25.35 5.03 19.29
C HIS A 418 23.87 4.66 19.33
N ASP A 419 23.07 5.29 18.49
CA ASP A 419 21.62 5.27 18.62
C ASP A 419 20.94 4.04 17.95
N ASN A 420 21.65 3.24 17.20
CA ASN A 420 21.11 2.06 16.51
C ASN A 420 21.40 0.72 17.19
N CYS A 421 21.93 0.73 18.39
CA CYS A 421 22.14 -0.49 19.17
C CYS A 421 20.95 -0.73 20.12
N PHE A 422 19.96 -1.48 19.64
CA PHE A 422 18.73 -1.79 20.38
C PHE A 422 18.76 -3.13 21.10
N CYS A 423 19.75 -3.98 20.84
CA CYS A 423 20.03 -5.22 21.56
C CYS A 423 21.39 -5.11 22.25
N PRO A 424 21.48 -4.43 23.42
CA PRO A 424 22.78 -4.16 24.07
C PRO A 424 23.54 -5.42 24.50
N PHE A 425 22.81 -6.47 24.83
CA PHE A 425 23.35 -7.73 25.32
C PHE A 425 22.87 -8.92 24.50
N PRO A 426 23.35 -9.09 23.24
CA PRO A 426 22.85 -10.13 22.33
C PRO A 426 23.08 -11.51 22.87
N ASP A 427 24.24 -11.77 23.53
CA ASP A 427 24.59 -13.08 24.10
C ASP A 427 23.56 -13.50 25.17
N ARG A 428 23.24 -12.61 26.11
CA ARG A 428 22.22 -12.84 27.17
C ARG A 428 20.81 -12.99 26.56
N THR A 429 20.54 -12.27 25.49
CA THR A 429 19.27 -12.39 24.78
C THR A 429 19.09 -13.77 24.14
N VAL A 430 20.15 -14.28 23.51
CA VAL A 430 20.17 -15.62 22.90
C VAL A 430 20.06 -16.71 23.98
N GLU A 431 20.77 -16.58 25.10
CA GLU A 431 20.68 -17.50 26.24
C GLU A 431 19.22 -17.57 26.75
N PHE A 432 18.59 -16.44 27.03
CA PHE A 432 17.19 -16.37 27.46
C PHE A 432 16.25 -17.02 26.45
N VAL A 433 16.33 -16.62 25.16
CA VAL A 433 15.46 -17.12 24.10
C VAL A 433 15.59 -18.64 23.95
N ASN A 434 16.81 -19.21 24.06
CA ASN A 434 17.02 -20.65 23.92
C ASN A 434 16.43 -21.49 25.06
N ARG A 435 16.21 -20.91 26.23
CA ARG A 435 15.63 -21.67 27.37
C ARG A 435 14.12 -21.61 27.44
N ILE A 436 13.45 -20.58 26.87
CA ILE A 436 11.99 -20.44 26.94
C ILE A 436 11.28 -21.29 25.90
N LYS A 437 10.01 -21.67 26.20
CA LYS A 437 9.20 -22.58 25.36
C LYS A 437 7.94 -21.93 24.82
N ILE A 438 7.93 -20.60 24.71
CA ILE A 438 6.84 -19.83 24.12
C ILE A 438 7.33 -19.04 22.92
N PRO A 439 6.46 -18.63 21.99
CA PRO A 439 6.87 -17.95 20.77
C PRO A 439 7.68 -16.68 21.03
N VAL A 440 8.70 -16.44 20.19
CA VAL A 440 9.52 -15.24 20.21
C VAL A 440 9.48 -14.54 18.86
N MET A 441 9.10 -13.27 18.87
CA MET A 441 9.16 -12.36 17.72
C MET A 441 10.38 -11.46 17.85
N GLY A 442 11.34 -11.59 16.94
CA GLY A 442 12.48 -10.68 16.84
C GLY A 442 12.07 -9.38 16.17
N PHE A 443 12.30 -8.21 16.79
CA PHE A 443 12.11 -6.93 16.16
C PHE A 443 13.38 -6.08 16.19
N LYS A 444 13.42 -5.01 15.37
CA LYS A 444 14.63 -4.20 15.14
C LYS A 444 15.83 -5.05 14.68
N VAL A 445 15.57 -6.16 14.00
CA VAL A 445 16.60 -7.15 13.58
C VAL A 445 17.63 -6.58 12.62
N LEU A 446 17.34 -5.44 12.00
CA LEU A 446 18.26 -4.73 11.10
C LEU A 446 19.00 -3.56 11.77
N ALA A 447 18.87 -3.37 13.08
CA ALA A 447 19.48 -2.25 13.81
C ALA A 447 19.28 -0.90 13.07
N ALA A 448 18.02 -0.58 12.74
CA ALA A 448 17.64 0.61 11.95
C ALA A 448 18.34 0.72 10.57
N GLY A 449 18.63 -0.41 9.94
CA GLY A 449 19.29 -0.48 8.62
C GLY A 449 20.81 -0.58 8.66
N ALA A 450 21.42 -0.64 9.84
CA ALA A 450 22.86 -0.84 9.98
C ALA A 450 23.30 -2.28 9.63
N ILE A 451 22.37 -3.23 9.70
CA ILE A 451 22.58 -4.65 9.35
C ILE A 451 21.80 -4.95 8.07
N ARG A 452 22.45 -5.63 7.14
CA ARG A 452 21.80 -6.05 5.89
C ARG A 452 20.71 -7.09 6.17
N PRO A 453 19.58 -7.07 5.43
CA PRO A 453 18.45 -8.00 5.67
C PRO A 453 18.87 -9.48 5.70
N ARG A 454 19.73 -9.94 4.77
CA ARG A 454 20.23 -11.33 4.75
C ARG A 454 20.92 -11.74 6.04
N ASP A 455 21.69 -10.84 6.62
CA ASP A 455 22.47 -11.12 7.83
C ASP A 455 21.57 -11.02 9.08
N GLY A 456 20.74 -9.99 9.16
CA GLY A 456 19.83 -9.76 10.29
C GLY A 456 18.77 -10.85 10.41
N PHE A 457 18.13 -11.24 9.30
CA PHE A 457 17.07 -12.28 9.29
C PHE A 457 17.69 -13.64 9.67
N ARG A 458 18.83 -13.99 9.05
CA ARG A 458 19.54 -15.23 9.39
C ARG A 458 19.90 -15.26 10.86
N TRP A 459 20.53 -14.21 11.37
CA TRP A 459 20.95 -14.18 12.76
C TRP A 459 19.77 -14.33 13.72
N ALA A 460 18.67 -13.61 13.49
CA ALA A 460 17.49 -13.70 14.34
C ALA A 460 16.89 -15.12 14.37
N PHE A 461 16.71 -15.75 13.20
CA PHE A 461 16.15 -17.10 13.12
C PHE A 461 17.11 -18.17 13.67
N GLU A 462 18.40 -18.10 13.39
CA GLU A 462 19.40 -19.03 13.94
C GLU A 462 19.44 -18.96 15.47
N ASN A 463 19.27 -17.76 16.04
CA ASN A 463 19.31 -17.54 17.49
C ASN A 463 17.91 -17.58 18.16
N GLY A 464 16.96 -18.24 17.53
CA GLY A 464 15.75 -18.69 18.20
C GLY A 464 14.48 -17.86 18.00
N ALA A 465 14.51 -16.78 17.21
CA ALA A 465 13.26 -16.10 16.83
C ALA A 465 12.34 -17.05 16.06
N ASP A 466 11.06 -17.08 16.41
CA ASP A 466 10.04 -17.83 15.67
C ASP A 466 9.44 -16.97 14.55
N PHE A 467 9.43 -15.66 14.74
CA PHE A 467 9.02 -14.65 13.78
C PHE A 467 9.98 -13.47 13.80
N ILE A 468 10.02 -12.70 12.70
CA ILE A 468 10.71 -11.41 12.66
C ILE A 468 9.71 -10.30 12.26
N CYS A 469 9.85 -9.13 12.88
CA CYS A 469 9.05 -7.96 12.59
C CYS A 469 9.93 -6.88 11.97
N VAL A 470 9.64 -6.51 10.72
CA VAL A 470 10.48 -5.63 9.91
C VAL A 470 9.62 -4.52 9.28
N GLY A 471 10.02 -3.27 9.46
CA GLY A 471 9.44 -2.15 8.73
C GLY A 471 9.98 -2.13 7.30
N MET A 472 9.08 -2.09 6.31
CA MET A 472 9.42 -2.12 4.89
C MET A 472 8.70 -1.01 4.15
N PHE A 473 9.38 -0.38 3.20
CA PHE A 473 8.72 0.39 2.15
C PHE A 473 8.19 -0.56 1.08
N ASP A 474 7.24 -0.11 0.26
CA ASP A 474 6.68 -0.88 -0.86
C ASP A 474 7.75 -1.53 -1.75
N PHE A 475 8.78 -0.78 -2.14
CA PHE A 475 9.88 -1.28 -2.97
C PHE A 475 10.81 -2.30 -2.28
N GLN A 476 10.66 -2.55 -0.98
CA GLN A 476 11.43 -3.55 -0.23
C GLN A 476 10.66 -4.85 0.02
N VAL A 477 9.33 -4.83 -0.08
CA VAL A 477 8.48 -5.93 0.36
C VAL A 477 8.86 -7.25 -0.32
N VAL A 478 8.97 -7.28 -1.64
CA VAL A 478 9.26 -8.53 -2.39
C VAL A 478 10.68 -9.02 -2.11
N ASP A 479 11.65 -8.12 -2.04
CA ASP A 479 13.03 -8.47 -1.72
C ASP A 479 13.14 -9.06 -0.32
N ASP A 480 12.52 -8.44 0.69
CA ASP A 480 12.58 -8.90 2.06
C ASP A 480 11.81 -10.22 2.26
N VAL A 481 10.69 -10.43 1.57
CA VAL A 481 9.98 -11.71 1.53
C VAL A 481 10.88 -12.80 0.92
N ASN A 482 11.52 -12.54 -0.21
CA ASN A 482 12.44 -13.46 -0.85
C ASN A 482 13.65 -13.81 0.04
N ILE A 483 14.21 -12.81 0.72
CA ILE A 483 15.30 -13.01 1.69
C ILE A 483 14.83 -13.88 2.87
N CYS A 484 13.61 -13.66 3.37
CA CYS A 484 13.03 -14.44 4.44
C CYS A 484 12.82 -15.91 4.01
N ILE A 485 12.26 -16.15 2.83
CA ILE A 485 12.07 -17.49 2.24
C ILE A 485 13.44 -18.20 2.11
N ASP A 486 14.41 -17.55 1.46
CA ASP A 486 15.77 -18.09 1.28
C ASP A 486 16.42 -18.41 2.63
N THR A 487 16.24 -17.54 3.61
CA THR A 487 16.82 -17.73 4.95
C THR A 487 16.22 -18.95 5.64
N LEU A 488 14.90 -19.09 5.65
CA LEU A 488 14.20 -20.18 6.32
C LEU A 488 14.46 -21.55 5.64
N GLN A 489 14.55 -21.57 4.30
CA GLN A 489 14.89 -22.78 3.55
C GLN A 489 16.31 -23.26 3.79
N ASN A 490 17.24 -22.34 4.05
CA ASN A 490 18.66 -22.63 4.24
C ASN A 490 19.11 -22.57 5.70
N LEU A 491 18.19 -22.54 6.66
CA LEU A 491 18.48 -22.44 8.08
C LEU A 491 19.12 -23.73 8.60
N LYS A 492 20.39 -23.66 9.01
CA LYS A 492 21.18 -24.87 9.43
C LYS A 492 21.57 -24.86 10.90
N ASN A 493 21.73 -23.68 11.49
CA ASN A 493 22.38 -23.53 12.81
C ASN A 493 21.39 -23.22 13.94
N ARG A 494 20.07 -23.36 13.72
CA ARG A 494 19.06 -23.11 14.75
C ARG A 494 19.13 -24.24 15.81
N GLN A 495 19.43 -23.84 17.04
CA GLN A 495 19.51 -24.77 18.19
C GLN A 495 18.14 -24.93 18.88
N ARG A 496 17.38 -23.87 18.95
CA ARG A 496 16.04 -23.85 19.56
C ARG A 496 15.00 -24.47 18.66
N GLY A 497 14.11 -25.30 19.18
CA GLY A 497 12.91 -25.76 18.45
C GLY A 497 12.01 -24.59 18.02
N TRP A 498 11.08 -24.86 17.12
CA TRP A 498 10.02 -23.92 16.79
C TRP A 498 8.90 -24.03 17.84
N TYR A 499 8.49 -22.90 18.42
CA TYR A 499 7.39 -22.82 19.36
C TYR A 499 6.18 -22.05 18.80
N ALA A 500 6.14 -21.89 17.47
CA ALA A 500 5.10 -21.20 16.73
C ALA A 500 4.67 -21.99 15.49
#